data_2c0dfcc263e1975463855134d97a6cc1
#
_entry.id   2c0dfcc263e1975463855134d97a6cc1
#
_cell.length_a   1.000
_cell.length_b   1.000
_cell.length_c   1.000
_cell.angle_alpha   90.00
_cell.angle_beta   90.00
_cell.angle_gamma   90.00
#
_symmetry.space_group_name_H-M   'P 1'
#
loop_
_entity.id
_entity.type
_entity.pdbx_description
1 polymer ?
#
loop_
_entity_poly.entity_id
_entity_poly.type
_entity_poly.pdbx_seq_one_letter_code
_entity_poly.pdbx_strand_id
1 'polypeptide(L)'
;AVIGGAASAVAGIGAAAIKVGSDFEAGMSKVQSISGASATEIQQLAEKAKEMGAKTKFSATESAEAFQYMAMAGWKTGDMLNSIEGIMNLAAASGEDLATTSDIVTDAMTAFGLAADGTTTIIKDGYTKEVSNATHFADVLAKAASNSNTNEGMMGETFKYVAPVAGALGFSVEDCATAIGLMANSGIKASQAGTSLRSIFSRMAKPTDEVKAAMDQLGVSLTNSDGSMKSLKE
;
A
#
# COMPACT_ATOMS: atom_id res chain seq x y z
N ALA A 1 -29.34 -18.42 43.96
CA ALA A 1 -28.16 -18.80 43.20
C ALA A 1 -28.05 -18.08 41.81
N VAL A 2 -28.60 -16.88 41.65
CA VAL A 2 -28.57 -16.12 40.38
C VAL A 2 -27.66 -14.88 40.46
N ILE A 3 -27.13 -14.55 41.61
CA ILE A 3 -26.28 -13.33 41.76
C ILE A 3 -24.81 -13.58 41.44
N GLY A 4 -24.33 -14.83 41.40
CA GLY A 4 -22.93 -15.15 41.07
C GLY A 4 -22.58 -15.03 39.58
N GLY A 5 -23.54 -15.17 38.67
CA GLY A 5 -23.29 -15.13 37.22
C GLY A 5 -23.12 -13.72 36.66
N ALA A 6 -23.78 -12.73 37.25
CA ALA A 6 -23.67 -11.34 36.79
C ALA A 6 -22.34 -10.68 37.22
N ALA A 7 -21.85 -11.00 38.38
CA ALA A 7 -20.58 -10.44 38.92
C ALA A 7 -19.36 -10.97 38.12
N SER A 8 -19.38 -12.25 37.70
CA SER A 8 -18.30 -12.82 36.89
C SER A 8 -18.32 -12.30 35.44
N ALA A 9 -19.51 -12.04 34.87
CA ALA A 9 -19.62 -11.41 33.54
C ALA A 9 -19.12 -9.97 33.51
N VAL A 10 -19.45 -9.17 34.54
CA VAL A 10 -18.98 -7.77 34.64
C VAL A 10 -17.45 -7.72 34.91
N ALA A 11 -16.89 -8.62 35.69
CA ALA A 11 -15.45 -8.71 35.91
C ALA A 11 -14.71 -9.15 34.63
N GLY A 12 -15.30 -10.04 33.84
CA GLY A 12 -14.75 -10.45 32.55
C GLY A 12 -14.75 -9.32 31.51
N ILE A 13 -15.80 -8.52 31.44
CA ILE A 13 -15.87 -7.35 30.56
C ILE A 13 -14.86 -6.29 30.99
N GLY A 14 -14.72 -6.03 32.30
CA GLY A 14 -13.75 -5.08 32.83
C GLY A 14 -12.30 -5.50 32.51
N ALA A 15 -11.94 -6.75 32.68
CA ALA A 15 -10.60 -7.26 32.37
C ALA A 15 -10.30 -7.20 30.87
N ALA A 16 -11.27 -7.53 30.01
CA ALA A 16 -11.12 -7.43 28.56
C ALA A 16 -10.93 -5.98 28.10
N ALA A 17 -11.72 -5.04 28.65
CA ALA A 17 -11.62 -3.62 28.32
C ALA A 17 -10.26 -3.03 28.76
N ILE A 18 -9.75 -3.40 29.93
CA ILE A 18 -8.42 -2.99 30.40
C ILE A 18 -7.33 -3.53 29.47
N LYS A 19 -7.42 -4.79 29.06
CA LYS A 19 -6.46 -5.40 28.13
C LYS A 19 -6.44 -4.68 26.78
N VAL A 20 -7.59 -4.45 26.17
CA VAL A 20 -7.69 -3.73 24.88
C VAL A 20 -7.11 -2.31 25.00
N GLY A 21 -7.38 -1.60 26.11
CA GLY A 21 -6.79 -0.29 26.36
C GLY A 21 -5.27 -0.35 26.50
N SER A 22 -4.75 -1.33 27.23
CA SER A 22 -3.31 -1.54 27.40
C SER A 22 -2.61 -1.90 26.09
N ASP A 23 -3.20 -2.78 25.28
CA ASP A 23 -2.65 -3.18 23.98
C ASP A 23 -2.60 -1.98 23.01
N PHE A 24 -3.64 -1.14 23.03
CA PHE A 24 -3.68 0.09 22.24
C PHE A 24 -2.60 1.10 22.67
N GLU A 25 -2.46 1.35 23.96
CA GLU A 25 -1.44 2.26 24.51
C GLU A 25 -0.02 1.76 24.22
N ALA A 26 0.21 0.46 24.34
CA ALA A 26 1.48 -0.17 23.96
C ALA A 26 1.78 0.00 22.46
N GLY A 27 0.76 -0.16 21.60
CA GLY A 27 0.85 0.08 20.15
C GLY A 27 1.25 1.52 19.85
N MET A 28 0.56 2.50 20.44
CA MET A 28 0.86 3.93 20.25
C MET A 28 2.24 4.34 20.78
N SER A 29 2.66 3.76 21.91
CA SER A 29 4.01 3.96 22.45
C SER A 29 5.09 3.45 21.48
N LYS A 30 4.81 2.35 20.80
CA LYS A 30 5.70 1.78 19.77
C LYS A 30 5.77 2.69 18.53
N VAL A 31 4.62 3.23 18.08
CA VAL A 31 4.58 4.25 17.02
C VAL A 31 5.45 5.45 17.40
N GLN A 32 5.35 5.95 18.64
CA GLN A 32 6.15 7.06 19.11
C GLN A 32 7.65 6.76 19.06
N SER A 33 8.03 5.59 19.54
CA SER A 33 9.44 5.16 19.57
C SER A 33 10.06 5.06 18.17
N ILE A 34 9.28 4.62 17.19
CA ILE A 34 9.76 4.43 15.82
C ILE A 34 9.77 5.76 15.05
N SER A 35 8.68 6.52 15.13
CA SER A 35 8.51 7.77 14.35
C SER A 35 9.28 8.95 14.95
N GLY A 36 9.59 8.93 16.24
CA GLY A 36 10.11 10.07 16.96
C GLY A 36 9.09 11.22 17.12
N ALA A 37 7.79 10.93 16.92
CA ALA A 37 6.73 11.92 17.00
C ALA A 37 6.62 12.51 18.41
N SER A 38 6.28 13.80 18.49
CA SER A 38 6.02 14.50 19.74
C SER A 38 4.78 13.94 20.44
N ALA A 39 4.61 14.25 21.73
CA ALA A 39 3.44 13.84 22.51
C ALA A 39 2.13 14.33 21.86
N THR A 40 2.10 15.54 21.30
CA THR A 40 0.94 16.11 20.63
C THR A 40 0.60 15.34 19.35
N GLU A 41 1.61 14.99 18.55
CA GLU A 41 1.42 14.21 17.33
C GLU A 41 0.93 12.79 17.61
N ILE A 42 1.47 12.14 18.66
CA ILE A 42 0.98 10.83 19.10
C ILE A 42 -0.47 10.91 19.57
N GLN A 43 -0.86 11.99 20.24
CA GLN A 43 -2.27 12.19 20.61
C GLN A 43 -3.17 12.30 19.37
N GLN A 44 -2.75 13.03 18.33
CA GLN A 44 -3.49 13.14 17.06
C GLN A 44 -3.64 11.77 16.38
N LEU A 45 -2.57 10.98 16.33
CA LEU A 45 -2.62 9.61 15.78
C LEU A 45 -3.53 8.71 16.62
N ALA A 46 -3.48 8.81 17.94
CA ALA A 46 -4.34 8.03 18.85
C ALA A 46 -5.83 8.39 18.68
N GLU A 47 -6.13 9.67 18.52
CA GLU A 47 -7.51 10.14 18.26
C GLU A 47 -7.99 9.63 16.88
N LYS A 48 -7.13 9.71 15.86
CA LYS A 48 -7.46 9.17 14.52
C LYS A 48 -7.65 7.65 14.55
N ALA A 49 -6.81 6.90 15.26
CA ALA A 49 -6.96 5.46 15.41
C ALA A 49 -8.31 5.08 16.07
N LYS A 50 -8.70 5.81 17.13
CA LYS A 50 -10.00 5.62 17.80
C LYS A 50 -11.17 6.01 16.89
N GLU A 51 -11.05 7.11 16.13
CA GLU A 51 -12.03 7.52 15.14
C GLU A 51 -12.26 6.44 14.09
N MET A 52 -11.17 5.92 13.53
CA MET A 52 -11.22 4.87 12.52
C MET A 52 -11.77 3.56 13.09
N GLY A 53 -11.41 3.20 14.31
CA GLY A 53 -11.98 2.05 15.02
C GLY A 53 -13.49 2.16 15.27
N ALA A 54 -14.02 3.37 15.39
CA ALA A 54 -15.46 3.60 15.54
C ALA A 54 -16.22 3.62 14.20
N LYS A 55 -15.55 3.94 13.09
CA LYS A 55 -16.17 4.14 11.76
C LYS A 55 -15.99 2.98 10.79
N THR A 56 -15.06 2.09 11.07
CA THR A 56 -14.68 0.99 10.15
C THR A 56 -14.83 -0.38 10.83
N LYS A 57 -14.56 -1.45 10.09
CA LYS A 57 -14.51 -2.82 10.65
C LYS A 57 -13.26 -3.08 11.51
N PHE A 58 -12.27 -2.20 11.43
CA PHE A 58 -11.00 -2.36 12.14
C PHE A 58 -11.05 -1.72 13.53
N SER A 59 -10.30 -2.29 14.48
CA SER A 59 -10.15 -1.73 15.82
C SER A 59 -9.15 -0.56 15.86
N ALA A 60 -9.18 0.20 16.95
CA ALA A 60 -8.15 1.21 17.21
C ALA A 60 -6.75 0.59 17.36
N THR A 61 -6.64 -0.63 17.90
CA THR A 61 -5.37 -1.36 18.02
C THR A 61 -4.80 -1.73 16.65
N GLU A 62 -5.62 -2.26 15.73
CA GLU A 62 -5.19 -2.53 14.35
C GLU A 62 -4.77 -1.25 13.63
N SER A 63 -5.44 -0.13 13.90
CA SER A 63 -5.03 1.18 13.37
C SER A 63 -3.66 1.62 13.91
N ALA A 64 -3.36 1.36 15.19
CA ALA A 64 -2.05 1.62 15.77
C ALA A 64 -0.97 0.72 15.16
N GLU A 65 -1.26 -0.54 14.85
CA GLU A 65 -0.36 -1.44 14.14
C GLU A 65 -0.07 -0.94 12.72
N ALA A 66 -1.08 -0.47 11.98
CA ALA A 66 -0.89 0.16 10.67
C ALA A 66 0.03 1.37 10.76
N PHE A 67 -0.15 2.24 11.75
CA PHE A 67 0.74 3.38 11.98
C PHE A 67 2.19 2.94 12.30
N GLN A 68 2.42 1.78 12.92
CA GLN A 68 3.78 1.26 13.12
C GLN A 68 4.48 0.97 11.79
N TYR A 69 3.82 0.33 10.83
CA TYR A 69 4.39 0.08 9.50
C TYR A 69 4.69 1.38 8.75
N MET A 70 3.77 2.34 8.78
CA MET A 70 4.01 3.66 8.21
C MET A 70 5.19 4.37 8.87
N ALA A 71 5.31 4.28 10.21
CA ALA A 71 6.45 4.84 10.96
C ALA A 71 7.77 4.15 10.59
N MET A 72 7.79 2.82 10.44
CA MET A 72 8.96 2.07 9.98
C MET A 72 9.40 2.48 8.58
N ALA A 73 8.45 2.81 7.69
CA ALA A 73 8.71 3.37 6.38
C ALA A 73 9.15 4.85 6.41
N GLY A 74 9.24 5.46 7.59
CA GLY A 74 9.71 6.83 7.77
C GLY A 74 8.65 7.92 7.55
N TRP A 75 7.39 7.54 7.47
CA TRP A 75 6.29 8.50 7.28
C TRP A 75 6.13 9.41 8.49
N LYS A 76 5.75 10.66 8.24
CA LYS A 76 5.47 11.64 9.27
C LYS A 76 4.00 11.58 9.70
N THR A 77 3.70 12.17 10.85
CA THR A 77 2.35 12.19 11.42
C THR A 77 1.29 12.65 10.43
N GLY A 78 1.55 13.73 9.68
CA GLY A 78 0.62 14.23 8.66
C GLY A 78 0.32 13.22 7.55
N ASP A 79 1.36 12.50 7.09
CA ASP A 79 1.24 11.48 6.04
C ASP A 79 0.39 10.30 6.52
N MET A 80 0.65 9.85 7.75
CA MET A 80 -0.10 8.77 8.39
C MET A 80 -1.59 9.11 8.52
N LEU A 81 -1.89 10.34 8.99
CA LEU A 81 -3.26 10.83 9.15
C LEU A 81 -4.03 10.92 7.82
N ASN A 82 -3.34 11.36 6.76
CA ASN A 82 -3.94 11.53 5.43
C ASN A 82 -4.12 10.21 4.67
N SER A 83 -3.36 9.17 5.03
CA SER A 83 -3.27 7.93 4.26
C SER A 83 -4.05 6.76 4.89
N ILE A 84 -4.24 6.77 6.21
CA ILE A 84 -4.84 5.63 6.93
C ILE A 84 -6.20 5.20 6.38
N GLU A 85 -7.06 6.15 5.99
CA GLU A 85 -8.39 5.86 5.46
C GLU A 85 -8.32 5.12 4.12
N GLY A 86 -7.43 5.53 3.21
CA GLY A 86 -7.22 4.86 1.93
C GLY A 86 -6.70 3.44 2.11
N ILE A 87 -5.75 3.25 3.02
CA ILE A 87 -5.20 1.92 3.35
C ILE A 87 -6.25 1.02 3.99
N MET A 88 -7.08 1.55 4.89
CA MET A 88 -8.20 0.81 5.48
C MET A 88 -9.25 0.39 4.46
N ASN A 89 -9.56 1.27 3.50
CA ASN A 89 -10.47 0.94 2.41
C ASN A 89 -9.92 -0.20 1.56
N LEU A 90 -8.62 -0.20 1.25
CA LEU A 90 -7.96 -1.30 0.56
C LEU A 90 -8.03 -2.59 1.37
N ALA A 91 -7.63 -2.58 2.65
CA ALA A 91 -7.71 -3.74 3.53
C ALA A 91 -9.14 -4.26 3.70
N ALA A 92 -10.13 -3.38 3.71
CA ALA A 92 -11.53 -3.76 3.77
C ALA A 92 -12.02 -4.43 2.49
N ALA A 93 -11.57 -3.94 1.33
CA ALA A 93 -11.93 -4.47 0.01
C ALA A 93 -11.24 -5.82 -0.26
N SER A 94 -9.98 -5.97 0.14
CA SER A 94 -9.18 -7.18 -0.06
C SER A 94 -9.55 -8.32 0.88
N GLY A 95 -10.04 -8.01 2.06
CA GLY A 95 -10.18 -8.96 3.16
C GLY A 95 -8.86 -9.30 3.88
N GLU A 96 -7.75 -8.64 3.49
CA GLU A 96 -6.47 -8.74 4.17
C GLU A 96 -6.49 -8.00 5.53
N ASP A 97 -5.55 -8.32 6.40
CA ASP A 97 -5.37 -7.56 7.63
C ASP A 97 -4.76 -6.18 7.35
N LEU A 98 -5.07 -5.23 8.23
CA LEU A 98 -4.68 -3.83 8.04
C LEU A 98 -3.16 -3.64 8.13
N ALA A 99 -2.47 -4.41 8.97
CA ALA A 99 -1.02 -4.35 9.13
C ALA A 99 -0.30 -4.79 7.85
N THR A 100 -0.69 -5.94 7.29
CA THR A 100 -0.17 -6.46 6.01
C THR A 100 -0.45 -5.50 4.86
N THR A 101 -1.66 -4.93 4.79
CA THR A 101 -2.01 -3.94 3.76
C THR A 101 -1.15 -2.68 3.88
N SER A 102 -0.89 -2.21 5.10
CA SER A 102 -0.03 -1.05 5.36
C SER A 102 1.42 -1.32 4.92
N ASP A 103 1.96 -2.50 5.24
CA ASP A 103 3.29 -2.94 4.81
C ASP A 103 3.41 -2.95 3.27
N ILE A 104 2.44 -3.54 2.58
CA ILE A 104 2.41 -3.57 1.12
C ILE A 104 2.42 -2.16 0.52
N VAL A 105 1.58 -1.27 1.03
CA VAL A 105 1.46 0.10 0.50
C VAL A 105 2.74 0.89 0.76
N THR A 106 3.28 0.84 1.98
CA THR A 106 4.48 1.60 2.35
C THR A 106 5.72 1.12 1.62
N ASP A 107 5.92 -0.20 1.50
CA ASP A 107 7.04 -0.81 0.78
C ASP A 107 7.00 -0.46 -0.71
N ALA A 108 5.83 -0.61 -1.34
CA ALA A 108 5.70 -0.34 -2.76
C ALA A 108 5.85 1.15 -3.08
N MET A 109 5.26 2.05 -2.29
CA MET A 109 5.43 3.49 -2.48
C MET A 109 6.90 3.90 -2.36
N THR A 110 7.60 3.39 -1.35
CA THR A 110 9.04 3.63 -1.17
C THR A 110 9.83 3.13 -2.39
N ALA A 111 9.52 1.94 -2.88
CA ALA A 111 10.21 1.34 -4.02
C ALA A 111 9.93 2.06 -5.35
N PHE A 112 8.75 2.65 -5.53
CA PHE A 112 8.43 3.53 -6.67
C PHE A 112 8.98 4.95 -6.51
N GLY A 113 9.55 5.30 -5.36
CA GLY A 113 10.00 6.67 -5.07
C GLY A 113 8.83 7.65 -4.87
N LEU A 114 7.64 7.15 -4.52
CA LEU A 114 6.49 7.98 -4.24
C LEU A 114 6.59 8.56 -2.83
N ALA A 115 6.62 9.88 -2.74
CA ALA A 115 6.69 10.57 -1.46
C ALA A 115 5.40 10.36 -0.65
N ALA A 116 5.54 10.09 0.65
CA ALA A 116 4.42 9.89 1.55
C ALA A 116 3.56 11.15 1.71
N ASP A 117 4.20 12.32 1.70
CA ASP A 117 3.56 13.65 1.74
C ASP A 117 3.08 14.14 0.35
N GLY A 118 3.33 13.35 -0.69
CA GLY A 118 2.94 13.68 -2.05
C GLY A 118 1.46 13.47 -2.33
N THR A 119 0.97 14.19 -3.32
CA THR A 119 -0.40 14.05 -3.84
C THR A 119 -0.37 13.70 -5.32
N THR A 120 -1.40 12.99 -5.76
CA THR A 120 -1.66 12.70 -7.17
C THR A 120 -2.99 13.32 -7.57
N THR A 121 -3.00 13.96 -8.73
CA THR A 121 -4.22 14.52 -9.30
C THR A 121 -4.96 13.44 -10.08
N ILE A 122 -6.18 13.13 -9.66
CA ILE A 122 -7.06 12.17 -10.32
C ILE A 122 -8.28 12.86 -10.93
N ILE A 123 -8.85 12.27 -11.98
CA ILE A 123 -10.13 12.70 -12.52
C ILE A 123 -11.20 11.71 -12.05
N LYS A 124 -12.14 12.19 -11.25
CA LYS A 124 -13.27 11.40 -10.75
C LYS A 124 -14.58 12.13 -11.04
N ASP A 125 -15.53 11.44 -11.67
CA ASP A 125 -16.84 11.97 -12.04
C ASP A 125 -16.77 13.28 -12.86
N GLY A 126 -15.72 13.43 -13.70
CA GLY A 126 -15.49 14.62 -14.51
C GLY A 126 -14.82 15.79 -13.77
N TYR A 127 -14.49 15.64 -12.50
CA TYR A 127 -13.82 16.64 -11.68
C TYR A 127 -12.39 16.23 -11.34
N THR A 128 -11.49 17.19 -11.35
CA THR A 128 -10.11 17.04 -10.89
C THR A 128 -10.09 17.04 -9.36
N LYS A 129 -9.47 16.02 -8.75
CA LYS A 129 -9.30 15.90 -7.30
C LYS A 129 -7.87 15.52 -6.98
N GLU A 130 -7.29 16.17 -5.98
CA GLU A 130 -6.05 15.74 -5.36
C GLU A 130 -6.32 14.70 -4.27
N VAL A 131 -5.54 13.62 -4.30
CA VAL A 131 -5.56 12.56 -3.28
C VAL A 131 -4.12 12.26 -2.86
N SER A 132 -3.92 11.77 -1.63
CA SER A 132 -2.58 11.34 -1.22
C SER A 132 -2.08 10.21 -2.13
N ASN A 133 -0.77 10.15 -2.36
CA ASN A 133 -0.15 9.07 -3.14
C ASN A 133 -0.53 7.68 -2.61
N ALA A 134 -0.61 7.53 -1.28
CA ALA A 134 -1.04 6.27 -0.66
C ALA A 134 -2.49 5.89 -0.99
N THR A 135 -3.41 6.86 -0.96
CA THR A 135 -4.81 6.63 -1.36
C THR A 135 -4.88 6.27 -2.85
N HIS A 136 -4.15 6.99 -3.69
CA HIS A 136 -4.09 6.69 -5.13
C HIS A 136 -3.54 5.29 -5.39
N PHE A 137 -2.42 4.93 -4.74
CA PHE A 137 -1.82 3.60 -4.85
C PHE A 137 -2.81 2.51 -4.41
N ALA A 138 -3.49 2.70 -3.27
CA ALA A 138 -4.50 1.79 -2.77
C ALA A 138 -5.67 1.60 -3.76
N ASP A 139 -6.15 2.69 -4.35
CA ASP A 139 -7.22 2.66 -5.36
C ASP A 139 -6.79 1.90 -6.63
N VAL A 140 -5.54 2.08 -7.09
CA VAL A 140 -4.98 1.36 -8.24
C VAL A 140 -4.90 -0.13 -7.95
N LEU A 141 -4.41 -0.52 -6.77
CA LEU A 141 -4.34 -1.93 -6.36
C LEU A 141 -5.73 -2.57 -6.30
N ALA A 142 -6.66 -1.94 -5.60
CA ALA A 142 -8.03 -2.44 -5.46
C ALA A 142 -8.69 -2.62 -6.84
N LYS A 143 -8.52 -1.63 -7.73
CA LYS A 143 -9.05 -1.66 -9.08
C LYS A 143 -8.44 -2.77 -9.92
N ALA A 144 -7.13 -2.95 -9.86
CA ALA A 144 -6.45 -3.99 -10.63
C ALA A 144 -6.83 -5.39 -10.12
N ALA A 145 -6.87 -5.60 -8.80
CA ALA A 145 -7.27 -6.86 -8.21
C ALA A 145 -8.72 -7.23 -8.56
N SER A 146 -9.66 -6.26 -8.50
CA SER A 146 -11.06 -6.50 -8.83
C SER A 146 -11.32 -6.79 -10.31
N ASN A 147 -10.40 -6.41 -11.21
CA ASN A 147 -10.51 -6.60 -12.65
C ASN A 147 -9.63 -7.73 -13.22
N SER A 148 -8.96 -8.49 -12.36
CA SER A 148 -8.06 -9.58 -12.77
C SER A 148 -8.14 -10.78 -11.83
N ASN A 149 -7.63 -11.92 -12.29
CA ASN A 149 -7.63 -13.16 -11.52
C ASN A 149 -6.51 -13.18 -10.47
N THR A 150 -6.55 -12.21 -9.53
CA THR A 150 -5.59 -12.07 -8.43
C THR A 150 -6.28 -11.45 -7.22
N ASN A 151 -5.54 -11.23 -6.16
CA ASN A 151 -5.96 -10.44 -5.00
C ASN A 151 -4.85 -9.44 -4.62
N GLU A 152 -5.14 -8.55 -3.69
CA GLU A 152 -4.24 -7.48 -3.27
C GLU A 152 -2.96 -8.02 -2.64
N GLY A 153 -3.03 -9.07 -1.83
CA GLY A 153 -1.86 -9.73 -1.24
C GLY A 153 -0.90 -10.28 -2.29
N MET A 154 -1.44 -10.99 -3.30
CA MET A 154 -0.63 -11.49 -4.43
C MET A 154 -0.05 -10.35 -5.26
N MET A 155 -0.79 -9.26 -5.46
CA MET A 155 -0.27 -8.07 -6.15
C MET A 155 0.83 -7.41 -5.33
N GLY A 156 0.64 -7.25 -4.02
CA GLY A 156 1.64 -6.73 -3.09
C GLY A 156 2.94 -7.55 -3.14
N GLU A 157 2.83 -8.88 -3.11
CA GLU A 157 3.98 -9.76 -3.28
C GLU A 157 4.68 -9.54 -4.63
N THR A 158 3.92 -9.35 -5.72
CA THR A 158 4.50 -9.04 -7.04
C THR A 158 5.24 -7.69 -7.01
N PHE A 159 4.65 -6.67 -6.39
CA PHE A 159 5.26 -5.34 -6.29
C PHE A 159 6.59 -5.35 -5.53
N LYS A 160 6.77 -6.16 -4.49
CA LYS A 160 8.06 -6.32 -3.78
C LYS A 160 9.23 -6.62 -4.72
N TYR A 161 8.98 -7.35 -5.80
CA TYR A 161 10.01 -7.70 -6.79
C TYR A 161 10.14 -6.67 -7.91
N VAL A 162 9.05 -6.09 -8.38
CA VAL A 162 9.03 -5.27 -9.60
C VAL A 162 9.18 -3.78 -9.31
N ALA A 163 8.65 -3.28 -8.20
CA ALA A 163 8.59 -1.85 -7.93
C ALA A 163 9.95 -1.14 -7.92
N PRO A 164 11.04 -1.72 -7.35
CA PRO A 164 12.34 -1.06 -7.38
C PRO A 164 12.87 -0.83 -8.80
N VAL A 165 12.64 -1.77 -9.71
CA VAL A 165 13.09 -1.65 -11.11
C VAL A 165 12.14 -0.76 -11.90
N ALA A 166 10.84 -0.91 -11.70
CA ALA A 166 9.82 -0.09 -12.36
C ALA A 166 9.98 1.39 -11.99
N GLY A 167 10.12 1.70 -10.70
CA GLY A 167 10.34 3.06 -10.21
C GLY A 167 11.62 3.69 -10.77
N ALA A 168 12.73 2.94 -10.78
CA ALA A 168 13.99 3.40 -11.36
C ALA A 168 13.91 3.67 -12.87
N LEU A 169 13.01 3.00 -13.58
CA LEU A 169 12.77 3.18 -15.02
C LEU A 169 11.67 4.18 -15.34
N GLY A 170 10.97 4.70 -14.33
CA GLY A 170 9.91 5.68 -14.49
C GLY A 170 8.57 5.09 -14.95
N PHE A 171 8.37 3.77 -14.84
CA PHE A 171 7.05 3.17 -15.06
C PHE A 171 6.08 3.58 -13.95
N SER A 172 4.84 3.86 -14.33
CA SER A 172 3.80 4.21 -13.37
C SER A 172 3.29 2.99 -12.58
N VAL A 173 2.65 3.25 -11.45
CA VAL A 173 1.96 2.22 -10.67
C VAL A 173 0.88 1.55 -11.50
N GLU A 174 0.15 2.33 -12.32
CA GLU A 174 -0.91 1.86 -13.20
C GLU A 174 -0.39 0.94 -14.30
N ASP A 175 0.74 1.26 -14.91
CA ASP A 175 1.37 0.41 -15.92
C ASP A 175 1.74 -0.94 -15.31
N CYS A 176 2.38 -0.93 -14.13
CA CYS A 176 2.75 -2.14 -13.41
C CYS A 176 1.52 -2.94 -12.97
N ALA A 177 0.50 -2.30 -12.40
CA ALA A 177 -0.72 -2.95 -11.97
C ALA A 177 -1.47 -3.60 -13.15
N THR A 178 -1.48 -2.93 -14.31
CA THR A 178 -2.05 -3.46 -15.55
C THR A 178 -1.28 -4.70 -16.02
N ALA A 179 0.05 -4.64 -16.08
CA ALA A 179 0.89 -5.77 -16.47
C ALA A 179 0.71 -6.97 -15.52
N ILE A 180 0.69 -6.72 -14.21
CA ILE A 180 0.45 -7.74 -13.19
C ILE A 180 -0.91 -8.39 -13.37
N GLY A 181 -1.96 -7.59 -13.62
CA GLY A 181 -3.31 -8.10 -13.87
C GLY A 181 -3.40 -8.98 -15.12
N LEU A 182 -2.74 -8.61 -16.20
CA LEU A 182 -2.67 -9.42 -17.43
C LEU A 182 -1.94 -10.74 -17.20
N MET A 183 -0.82 -10.72 -16.47
CA MET A 183 -0.09 -11.93 -16.08
C MET A 183 -0.95 -12.83 -15.18
N ALA A 184 -1.66 -12.26 -14.23
CA ALA A 184 -2.55 -12.99 -13.33
C ALA A 184 -3.70 -13.68 -14.08
N ASN A 185 -4.28 -13.04 -15.09
CA ASN A 185 -5.30 -13.63 -15.97
C ASN A 185 -4.73 -14.81 -16.78
N SER A 186 -3.42 -14.80 -17.04
CA SER A 186 -2.70 -15.90 -17.71
C SER A 186 -2.17 -16.96 -16.72
N GLY A 187 -2.52 -16.86 -15.43
CA GLY A 187 -2.12 -17.82 -14.39
C GLY A 187 -0.76 -17.55 -13.75
N ILE A 188 -0.05 -16.47 -14.12
CA ILE A 188 1.24 -16.07 -13.55
C ILE A 188 0.99 -15.05 -12.45
N LYS A 189 1.23 -15.41 -11.18
CA LYS A 189 0.84 -14.62 -10.00
C LYS A 189 1.97 -14.49 -8.98
N ALA A 190 1.79 -13.58 -8.04
CA ALA A 190 2.65 -13.37 -6.88
C ALA A 190 4.14 -13.27 -7.25
N SER A 191 5.04 -13.95 -6.54
CA SER A 191 6.50 -13.90 -6.76
C SER A 191 6.91 -14.30 -8.18
N GLN A 192 6.19 -15.23 -8.82
CA GLN A 192 6.48 -15.62 -10.21
C GLN A 192 6.23 -14.46 -11.19
N ALA A 193 5.12 -13.74 -11.03
CA ALA A 193 4.81 -12.54 -11.82
C ALA A 193 5.87 -11.46 -11.56
N GLY A 194 6.20 -11.22 -10.30
CA GLY A 194 7.20 -10.22 -9.91
C GLY A 194 8.58 -10.48 -10.51
N THR A 195 9.05 -11.71 -10.40
CA THR A 195 10.35 -12.11 -10.97
C THR A 195 10.38 -12.00 -12.50
N SER A 196 9.30 -12.43 -13.16
CA SER A 196 9.19 -12.37 -14.60
C SER A 196 9.13 -10.92 -15.10
N LEU A 197 8.28 -10.09 -14.50
CA LEU A 197 8.10 -8.69 -14.89
C LEU A 197 9.38 -7.87 -14.62
N ARG A 198 10.04 -8.09 -13.49
CA ARG A 198 11.35 -7.51 -13.20
C ARG A 198 12.38 -7.85 -14.29
N SER A 199 12.40 -9.12 -14.74
CA SER A 199 13.30 -9.55 -15.82
C SER A 199 12.97 -8.87 -17.15
N ILE A 200 11.68 -8.73 -17.47
CA ILE A 200 11.22 -8.02 -18.67
C ILE A 200 11.71 -6.57 -18.62
N PHE A 201 11.42 -5.84 -17.55
CA PHE A 201 11.82 -4.43 -17.41
C PHE A 201 13.35 -4.25 -17.48
N SER A 202 14.10 -5.14 -16.83
CA SER A 202 15.57 -5.08 -16.88
C SER A 202 16.10 -5.28 -18.29
N ARG A 203 15.48 -6.16 -19.10
CA ARG A 203 15.87 -6.39 -20.49
C ARG A 203 15.42 -5.24 -21.41
N MET A 204 14.25 -4.65 -21.16
CA MET A 204 13.79 -3.45 -21.88
C MET A 204 14.74 -2.27 -21.64
N ALA A 205 15.19 -2.08 -20.41
CA ALA A 205 16.13 -1.02 -20.06
C ALA A 205 17.53 -1.22 -20.66
N LYS A 206 17.94 -2.48 -20.86
CA LYS A 206 19.28 -2.83 -21.39
C LYS A 206 19.17 -3.96 -22.42
N PRO A 207 18.61 -3.66 -23.61
CA PRO A 207 18.55 -4.62 -24.69
C PRO A 207 19.95 -5.00 -25.20
N THR A 208 20.10 -6.24 -25.71
CA THR A 208 21.36 -6.68 -26.34
C THR A 208 21.59 -5.92 -27.65
N ASP A 209 22.84 -5.97 -28.16
CA ASP A 209 23.18 -5.26 -29.40
C ASP A 209 22.37 -5.80 -30.60
N GLU A 210 22.09 -7.12 -30.63
CA GLU A 210 21.25 -7.73 -31.66
C GLU A 210 19.80 -7.22 -31.59
N VAL A 211 19.25 -7.08 -30.37
CA VAL A 211 17.89 -6.56 -30.17
C VAL A 211 17.84 -5.09 -30.59
N LYS A 212 18.85 -4.28 -30.20
CA LYS A 212 18.94 -2.88 -30.64
C LYS A 212 18.98 -2.75 -32.15
N ALA A 213 19.82 -3.54 -32.82
CA ALA A 213 19.91 -3.52 -34.28
C ALA A 213 18.60 -3.90 -34.96
N ALA A 214 17.87 -4.88 -34.40
CA ALA A 214 16.54 -5.24 -34.91
C ALA A 214 15.51 -4.14 -34.67
N MET A 215 15.52 -3.49 -33.52
CA MET A 215 14.65 -2.36 -33.22
C MET A 215 14.91 -1.17 -34.16
N ASP A 216 16.18 -0.84 -34.41
CA ASP A 216 16.58 0.23 -35.33
C ASP A 216 16.10 -0.04 -36.75
N GLN A 217 16.23 -1.31 -37.23
CA GLN A 217 15.73 -1.72 -38.57
C GLN A 217 14.20 -1.60 -38.67
N LEU A 218 13.47 -1.85 -37.58
CA LEU A 218 12.02 -1.78 -37.54
C LEU A 218 11.48 -0.38 -37.20
N GLY A 219 12.36 0.58 -36.87
CA GLY A 219 11.97 1.91 -36.42
C GLY A 219 11.24 1.92 -35.07
N VAL A 220 11.50 0.92 -34.22
CA VAL A 220 10.88 0.76 -32.91
C VAL A 220 11.82 1.34 -31.83
N SER A 221 11.28 2.14 -30.92
CA SER A 221 12.01 2.64 -29.75
C SER A 221 11.22 2.35 -28.48
N LEU A 222 11.91 1.88 -27.43
CA LEU A 222 11.37 1.71 -26.08
C LEU A 222 11.47 2.99 -25.25
N THR A 223 12.16 4.01 -25.76
CA THR A 223 12.36 5.27 -25.06
C THR A 223 11.76 6.44 -25.83
N ASN A 224 11.38 7.47 -25.11
CA ASN A 224 11.03 8.77 -25.59
C ASN A 224 12.27 9.56 -26.07
N SER A 225 12.06 10.71 -26.67
CA SER A 225 13.15 11.59 -27.14
C SER A 225 14.01 12.17 -26.00
N ASP A 226 13.49 12.21 -24.77
CA ASP A 226 14.20 12.65 -23.57
C ASP A 226 14.96 11.52 -22.86
N GLY A 227 14.89 10.28 -23.38
CA GLY A 227 15.53 9.09 -22.84
C GLY A 227 14.72 8.35 -21.77
N SER A 228 13.56 8.84 -21.37
CA SER A 228 12.64 8.13 -20.48
C SER A 228 12.04 6.90 -21.17
N MET A 229 11.68 5.87 -20.40
CA MET A 229 10.96 4.71 -20.94
C MET A 229 9.56 5.12 -21.40
N LYS A 230 9.10 4.56 -22.51
CA LYS A 230 7.70 4.67 -22.92
C LYS A 230 6.81 3.92 -21.97
N SER A 231 5.55 4.35 -21.86
CA SER A 231 4.55 3.62 -21.09
C SER A 231 4.31 2.24 -21.70
N LEU A 232 3.88 1.27 -20.87
CA LEU A 232 3.58 -0.09 -21.37
C LEU A 232 2.39 -0.15 -22.34
N LYS A 233 1.68 0.95 -22.56
CA LYS A 233 0.55 1.07 -23.50
C LYS A 233 0.97 1.54 -24.89
N GLU A 234 2.16 2.09 -25.03
CA GLU A 234 2.77 2.57 -26.28
C GLU A 234 3.61 1.48 -26.96
#